data_33894ea7174bf5fa75b9ccaf4e78ac12
#
_entry.id   33894ea7174bf5fa75b9ccaf4e78ac12
#
_cell.length_a   1.000
_cell.length_b   1.000
_cell.length_c   1.000
_cell.angle_alpha   90.00
_cell.angle_beta   90.00
_cell.angle_gamma   90.00
#
_symmetry.space_group_name_H-M   'P 1'
#
loop_
_entity.id
_entity.type
_entity.pdbx_description
1 polymer ?
#
loop_
_entity_poly.entity_id
_entity_poly.type
_entity_poly.pdbx_seq_one_letter_code
_entity_poly.pdbx_strand_id
1 'polypeptide(L)'
;MSPNGLDAKTFFEREGGITYNDFILLPGYIDFSLEEISLETHLTRNIKIKRPIVSSPMDTVTESKMAISMAMLGGMGIIHYNNSIEMQAREVRRVKRYENGFITEPVVLSPDNTIRDVDVLKETYGFSGIPITEDGTLNSKLIGIV
;
A
#
# COMPACT_ATOMS: atom_id res chain seq x y z
N MET A 1 -25.26 11.38 34.56
CA MET A 1 -25.21 10.86 33.18
C MET A 1 -25.64 11.96 32.26
N SER A 2 -24.86 12.30 31.24
CA SER A 2 -25.32 13.22 30.22
C SER A 2 -26.51 12.61 29.48
N PRO A 3 -27.64 13.33 29.28
CA PRO A 3 -28.78 12.79 28.56
C PRO A 3 -28.47 12.46 27.08
N ASN A 4 -27.35 12.87 26.59
CA ASN A 4 -26.93 12.73 25.19
C ASN A 4 -25.79 11.71 24.96
N GLY A 5 -25.53 10.79 25.91
CA GLY A 5 -24.47 9.82 25.82
C GLY A 5 -23.13 10.30 26.40
N LEU A 6 -22.05 9.56 26.13
CA LEU A 6 -20.70 9.86 26.54
C LEU A 6 -19.87 10.30 25.34
N ASP A 7 -18.94 11.23 25.53
CA ASP A 7 -17.93 11.49 24.53
C ASP A 7 -16.95 10.33 24.39
N ALA A 8 -16.33 10.19 23.20
CA ALA A 8 -15.49 9.06 22.88
C ALA A 8 -14.31 8.91 23.85
N LYS A 9 -13.69 10.01 24.30
CA LYS A 9 -12.56 9.96 25.22
C LYS A 9 -12.98 9.36 26.55
N THR A 10 -14.04 9.88 27.13
CA THR A 10 -14.58 9.39 28.42
C THR A 10 -15.02 7.92 28.35
N PHE A 11 -15.60 7.52 27.22
CA PHE A 11 -16.04 6.14 27.01
C PHE A 11 -14.88 5.16 26.94
N PHE A 12 -13.88 5.43 26.07
CA PHE A 12 -12.73 4.54 25.88
C PHE A 12 -11.71 4.57 27.03
N GLU A 13 -11.74 5.58 27.91
CA GLU A 13 -10.92 5.59 29.12
C GLU A 13 -11.48 4.70 30.24
N ARG A 14 -12.78 4.40 30.23
CA ARG A 14 -13.46 3.65 31.28
C ARG A 14 -13.43 2.15 31.09
N GLU A 15 -13.48 1.70 29.85
CA GLU A 15 -13.74 0.32 29.51
C GLU A 15 -12.58 -0.28 28.72
N GLY A 16 -12.15 -1.48 29.09
CA GLY A 16 -11.20 -2.29 28.32
C GLY A 16 -11.93 -3.37 27.53
N GLY A 17 -11.46 -3.67 26.33
CA GLY A 17 -11.97 -4.78 25.51
C GLY A 17 -13.37 -4.57 24.93
N ILE A 18 -13.63 -3.39 24.39
CA ILE A 18 -14.92 -3.00 23.78
C ILE A 18 -14.99 -3.52 22.34
N THR A 19 -16.16 -4.02 21.95
CA THR A 19 -16.49 -4.41 20.58
C THR A 19 -17.53 -3.47 19.97
N TYR A 20 -17.75 -3.55 18.65
CA TYR A 20 -18.77 -2.75 17.97
C TYR A 20 -20.22 -3.02 18.44
N ASN A 21 -20.46 -4.12 19.12
CA ASN A 21 -21.77 -4.45 19.69
C ASN A 21 -22.03 -3.74 21.03
N ASP A 22 -21.00 -3.16 21.65
CA ASP A 22 -21.08 -2.59 22.99
C ASP A 22 -21.49 -1.12 23.00
N PHE A 23 -21.53 -0.46 21.83
CA PHE A 23 -21.89 0.96 21.72
C PHE A 23 -22.55 1.31 20.40
N ILE A 24 -23.26 2.43 20.41
CA ILE A 24 -23.88 3.03 19.22
C ILE A 24 -23.36 4.45 19.07
N LEU A 25 -22.91 4.80 17.86
CA LEU A 25 -22.53 6.17 17.55
C LEU A 25 -23.79 7.01 17.32
N LEU A 26 -23.93 8.07 18.09
CA LEU A 26 -24.99 9.06 17.87
C LEU A 26 -24.50 10.14 16.91
N PRO A 27 -25.37 10.65 16.02
CA PRO A 27 -25.01 11.78 15.16
C PRO A 27 -24.73 13.02 16.01
N GLY A 28 -23.66 13.74 15.63
CA GLY A 28 -23.32 15.04 16.22
C GLY A 28 -24.06 16.18 15.52
N TYR A 29 -23.97 17.37 16.11
CA TYR A 29 -24.42 18.58 15.45
C TYR A 29 -23.49 18.92 14.28
N ILE A 30 -24.05 19.24 13.12
CA ILE A 30 -23.32 19.59 11.91
C ILE A 30 -23.47 21.09 11.69
N ASP A 31 -22.37 21.82 11.82
CA ASP A 31 -22.27 23.28 11.63
C ASP A 31 -21.17 23.69 10.63
N PHE A 32 -20.72 22.75 9.81
CA PHE A 32 -19.67 22.94 8.81
C PHE A 32 -20.15 22.58 7.40
N SER A 33 -19.53 23.16 6.38
CA SER A 33 -19.78 22.86 4.98
C SER A 33 -19.06 21.60 4.53
N LEU A 34 -19.49 21.01 3.39
CA LEU A 34 -18.81 19.85 2.80
C LEU A 34 -17.35 20.13 2.43
N GLU A 35 -17.03 21.37 2.10
CA GLU A 35 -15.70 21.79 1.69
C GLU A 35 -14.71 21.83 2.87
N GLU A 36 -15.21 21.94 4.10
CA GLU A 36 -14.41 21.95 5.32
C GLU A 36 -14.07 20.53 5.83
N ILE A 37 -14.63 19.49 5.19
CA ILE A 37 -14.40 18.11 5.61
C ILE A 37 -12.98 17.66 5.21
N SER A 38 -12.17 17.29 6.19
CA SER A 38 -10.89 16.63 5.98
C SER A 38 -10.98 15.16 6.35
N LEU A 39 -10.58 14.28 5.43
CA LEU A 39 -10.49 12.84 5.67
C LEU A 39 -9.09 12.42 6.15
N GLU A 40 -8.16 13.37 6.25
CA GLU A 40 -6.80 13.07 6.74
C GLU A 40 -6.85 12.64 8.21
N THR A 41 -6.18 11.53 8.50
CA THR A 41 -6.13 10.98 9.85
C THR A 41 -4.77 10.33 10.13
N HIS A 42 -4.48 10.12 11.41
CA HIS A 42 -3.31 9.39 11.83
C HIS A 42 -3.62 7.88 11.92
N LEU A 43 -2.88 7.08 11.19
CA LEU A 43 -2.91 5.61 11.34
C LEU A 43 -2.05 5.18 12.53
N THR A 44 -0.92 5.83 12.71
CA THR A 44 -0.01 5.65 13.85
C THR A 44 0.51 7.02 14.29
N ARG A 45 1.32 7.07 15.36
CA ARG A 45 1.93 8.31 15.84
C ARG A 45 2.67 9.10 14.74
N ASN A 46 3.27 8.38 13.77
CA ASN A 46 4.16 8.96 12.76
C ASN A 46 3.63 8.78 11.33
N ILE A 47 2.51 8.08 11.13
CA ILE A 47 1.95 7.80 9.80
C ILE A 47 0.58 8.45 9.70
N LYS A 48 0.47 9.38 8.76
CA LYS A 48 -0.80 9.96 8.32
C LYS A 48 -1.24 9.34 7.01
N ILE A 49 -2.54 9.19 6.86
CA ILE A 49 -3.18 8.78 5.61
C ILE A 49 -4.22 9.82 5.20
N LYS A 50 -4.39 10.00 3.89
CA LYS A 50 -5.31 11.01 3.34
C LYS A 50 -6.76 10.57 3.41
N ARG A 51 -7.02 9.29 3.46
CA ARG A 51 -8.36 8.68 3.62
C ARG A 51 -8.31 7.61 4.71
N PRO A 52 -9.28 7.56 5.62
CA PRO A 52 -9.26 6.67 6.78
C PRO A 52 -9.67 5.24 6.43
N ILE A 53 -9.04 4.67 5.41
CA ILE A 53 -9.34 3.31 4.93
C ILE A 53 -8.05 2.51 4.88
N VAL A 54 -8.08 1.33 5.51
CA VAL A 54 -6.95 0.39 5.55
C VAL A 54 -7.44 -0.98 5.13
N SER A 55 -6.76 -1.64 4.19
CA SER A 55 -7.09 -3.02 3.84
C SER A 55 -6.43 -4.01 4.80
N SER A 56 -7.21 -4.99 5.23
CA SER A 56 -6.81 -5.97 6.26
C SER A 56 -5.70 -6.90 5.79
N PRO A 57 -4.81 -7.34 6.69
CA PRO A 57 -3.74 -8.31 6.41
C PRO A 57 -4.29 -9.73 6.32
N MET A 58 -5.13 -9.97 5.34
CA MET A 58 -5.76 -11.26 5.07
C MET A 58 -5.24 -11.85 3.78
N ASP A 59 -5.02 -13.16 3.78
CA ASP A 59 -4.66 -13.94 2.60
C ASP A 59 -5.68 -13.71 1.48
N THR A 60 -5.18 -13.60 0.24
CA THR A 60 -5.96 -13.27 -0.96
C THR A 60 -6.69 -11.92 -0.97
N VAL A 61 -6.62 -11.14 0.11
CA VAL A 61 -7.21 -9.81 0.21
C VAL A 61 -6.17 -8.72 -0.04
N THR A 62 -5.11 -8.68 0.79
CA THR A 62 -4.09 -7.62 0.70
C THR A 62 -2.73 -8.19 0.32
N GLU A 63 -2.46 -8.17 -0.97
CA GLU A 63 -1.16 -8.37 -1.59
C GLU A 63 -0.70 -7.07 -2.26
N SER A 64 0.39 -7.10 -3.03
CA SER A 64 0.96 -5.90 -3.64
C SER A 64 -0.04 -5.08 -4.47
N LYS A 65 -0.90 -5.72 -5.26
CA LYS A 65 -1.89 -5.02 -6.10
C LYS A 65 -2.89 -4.22 -5.26
N MET A 66 -3.46 -4.83 -4.22
CA MET A 66 -4.40 -4.15 -3.33
C MET A 66 -3.69 -3.05 -2.55
N ALA A 67 -2.49 -3.31 -2.01
CA ALA A 67 -1.72 -2.32 -1.26
C ALA A 67 -1.37 -1.08 -2.12
N ILE A 68 -1.00 -1.27 -3.39
CA ILE A 68 -0.76 -0.19 -4.36
C ILE A 68 -2.05 0.61 -4.59
N SER A 69 -3.16 -0.07 -4.89
CA SER A 69 -4.45 0.60 -5.14
C SER A 69 -4.92 1.40 -3.92
N MET A 70 -4.78 0.85 -2.72
CA MET A 70 -5.11 1.55 -1.48
C MET A 70 -4.23 2.80 -1.27
N ALA A 71 -2.92 2.69 -1.53
CA ALA A 71 -2.00 3.82 -1.42
C ALA A 71 -2.33 4.93 -2.44
N MET A 72 -2.64 4.58 -3.68
CA MET A 72 -3.05 5.53 -4.72
C MET A 72 -4.34 6.28 -4.34
N LEU A 73 -5.26 5.63 -3.62
CA LEU A 73 -6.48 6.25 -3.13
C LEU A 73 -6.30 7.04 -1.83
N GLY A 74 -5.09 7.08 -1.28
CA GLY A 74 -4.76 7.79 -0.05
C GLY A 74 -5.00 7.03 1.25
N GLY A 75 -5.32 5.73 1.16
CA GLY A 75 -5.39 4.79 2.27
C GLY A 75 -4.08 4.03 2.47
N MET A 76 -4.13 2.87 3.11
CA MET A 76 -2.99 1.98 3.32
C MET A 76 -3.38 0.51 3.20
N GLY A 77 -2.53 -0.30 2.60
CA GLY A 77 -2.65 -1.75 2.60
C GLY A 77 -1.67 -2.39 3.57
N ILE A 78 -2.16 -3.34 4.37
CA ILE A 78 -1.32 -4.17 5.25
C ILE A 78 -1.19 -5.55 4.63
N ILE A 79 0.01 -5.89 4.16
CA ILE A 79 0.26 -7.18 3.50
C ILE A 79 0.19 -8.30 4.53
N HIS A 80 -0.51 -9.41 4.18
CA HIS A 80 -0.65 -10.57 5.05
C HIS A 80 0.67 -11.34 5.22
N TYR A 81 0.73 -12.21 6.22
CA TYR A 81 1.90 -13.04 6.54
C TYR A 81 1.73 -14.53 6.19
N ASN A 82 0.61 -14.92 5.58
CA ASN A 82 0.36 -16.32 5.18
C ASN A 82 1.10 -16.68 3.89
N ASN A 83 2.43 -16.52 3.90
CA ASN A 83 3.33 -16.80 2.80
C ASN A 83 4.76 -16.97 3.33
N SER A 84 5.70 -17.39 2.48
CA SER A 84 7.10 -17.46 2.89
C SER A 84 7.70 -16.07 3.09
N ILE A 85 8.80 -15.99 3.84
CA ILE A 85 9.53 -14.74 4.08
C ILE A 85 9.92 -14.08 2.75
N GLU A 86 10.39 -14.88 1.79
CA GLU A 86 10.82 -14.42 0.46
C GLU A 86 9.64 -13.88 -0.35
N MET A 87 8.47 -14.53 -0.29
CA MET A 87 7.27 -14.07 -0.96
C MET A 87 6.78 -12.74 -0.34
N GLN A 88 6.72 -12.64 0.97
CA GLN A 88 6.31 -11.41 1.63
C GLN A 88 7.27 -10.25 1.30
N ALA A 89 8.57 -10.49 1.35
CA ALA A 89 9.58 -9.51 0.96
C ALA A 89 9.43 -9.07 -0.50
N ARG A 90 9.05 -9.99 -1.42
CA ARG A 90 8.76 -9.70 -2.81
C ARG A 90 7.54 -8.81 -2.97
N GLU A 91 6.45 -9.12 -2.28
CA GLU A 91 5.23 -8.31 -2.32
C GLU A 91 5.48 -6.88 -1.79
N VAL A 92 6.17 -6.75 -0.67
CA VAL A 92 6.57 -5.43 -0.13
C VAL A 92 7.46 -4.67 -1.12
N ARG A 93 8.43 -5.36 -1.74
CA ARG A 93 9.33 -4.74 -2.74
C ARG A 93 8.55 -4.23 -3.95
N ARG A 94 7.55 -4.97 -4.44
CA ARG A 94 6.67 -4.52 -5.54
C ARG A 94 5.93 -3.24 -5.18
N VAL A 95 5.38 -3.14 -3.97
CA VAL A 95 4.72 -1.93 -3.49
C VAL A 95 5.69 -0.76 -3.40
N LYS A 96 6.87 -0.97 -2.80
CA LYS A 96 7.86 0.09 -2.58
C LYS A 96 8.51 0.60 -3.87
N ARG A 97 8.55 -0.23 -4.91
CA ARG A 97 9.08 0.14 -6.23
C ARG A 97 8.00 0.64 -7.20
N TYR A 98 6.74 0.61 -6.79
CA TYR A 98 5.67 1.12 -7.63
C TYR A 98 5.72 2.65 -7.67
N GLU A 99 5.97 3.17 -8.87
CA GLU A 99 5.84 4.59 -9.16
C GLU A 99 4.94 4.77 -10.39
N ASN A 100 3.94 5.64 -10.24
CA ASN A 100 2.95 5.84 -11.29
C ASN A 100 3.60 6.55 -12.50
N GLY A 101 3.81 5.80 -13.58
CA GLY A 101 4.34 6.30 -14.84
C GLY A 101 5.88 6.32 -14.99
N PHE A 102 6.64 5.93 -13.94
CA PHE A 102 8.11 5.90 -14.01
C PHE A 102 8.67 4.63 -13.37
N ILE A 103 9.73 4.09 -13.96
CA ILE A 103 10.57 3.05 -13.39
C ILE A 103 11.92 3.68 -13.08
N THR A 104 12.17 3.97 -11.79
CA THR A 104 13.39 4.67 -11.35
C THR A 104 14.62 3.78 -11.30
N GLU A 105 14.43 2.48 -11.10
CA GLU A 105 15.50 1.47 -11.09
C GLU A 105 15.11 0.31 -12.02
N PRO A 106 15.16 0.47 -13.34
CA PRO A 106 14.87 -0.62 -14.27
C PRO A 106 15.93 -1.71 -14.12
N VAL A 107 15.48 -2.95 -14.18
CA VAL A 107 16.41 -4.06 -14.40
C VAL A 107 16.80 -4.02 -15.87
N VAL A 108 18.09 -4.02 -16.15
CA VAL A 108 18.62 -3.98 -17.53
C VAL A 108 19.34 -5.29 -17.85
N LEU A 109 19.31 -5.67 -19.11
CA LEU A 109 20.05 -6.82 -19.65
C LEU A 109 21.08 -6.36 -20.67
N SER A 110 22.07 -7.20 -20.94
CA SER A 110 23.00 -7.05 -22.06
C SER A 110 22.54 -7.90 -23.26
N PRO A 111 23.08 -7.70 -24.46
CA PRO A 111 22.82 -8.56 -25.61
C PRO A 111 23.23 -10.02 -25.40
N ASP A 112 24.12 -10.30 -24.45
CA ASP A 112 24.58 -11.65 -24.13
C ASP A 112 23.59 -12.46 -23.29
N ASN A 113 22.57 -11.82 -22.73
CA ASN A 113 21.54 -12.49 -21.97
C ASN A 113 20.56 -13.27 -22.87
N THR A 114 20.01 -14.35 -22.34
CA THR A 114 19.11 -15.23 -23.06
C THR A 114 17.64 -14.83 -22.85
N ILE A 115 16.73 -15.32 -23.72
CA ILE A 115 15.29 -15.16 -23.56
C ILE A 115 14.81 -15.76 -22.22
N ARG A 116 15.45 -16.83 -21.76
CA ARG A 116 15.15 -17.43 -20.47
C ARG A 116 15.43 -16.48 -19.30
N ASP A 117 16.46 -15.65 -19.39
CA ASP A 117 16.77 -14.64 -18.37
C ASP A 117 15.66 -13.57 -18.33
N VAL A 118 15.11 -13.22 -19.49
CA VAL A 118 13.95 -12.32 -19.62
C VAL A 118 12.73 -12.90 -18.92
N ASP A 119 12.40 -14.18 -19.14
CA ASP A 119 11.26 -14.86 -18.52
C ASP A 119 11.41 -14.93 -17.00
N VAL A 120 12.59 -15.29 -16.50
CA VAL A 120 12.90 -15.30 -15.06
C VAL A 120 12.72 -13.93 -14.43
N LEU A 121 13.15 -12.87 -15.11
CA LEU A 121 12.97 -11.49 -14.61
C LEU A 121 11.50 -11.08 -14.62
N LYS A 122 10.74 -11.41 -15.66
CA LYS A 122 9.29 -11.16 -15.72
C LYS A 122 8.55 -11.86 -14.59
N GLU A 123 8.85 -13.12 -14.33
CA GLU A 123 8.26 -13.87 -13.21
C GLU A 123 8.65 -13.30 -11.86
N THR A 124 9.92 -12.90 -11.70
CA THR A 124 10.45 -12.41 -10.42
C THR A 124 9.94 -11.01 -10.08
N TYR A 125 9.91 -10.10 -11.04
CA TYR A 125 9.64 -8.68 -10.82
C TYR A 125 8.27 -8.21 -11.32
N GLY A 126 7.64 -8.95 -12.22
CA GLY A 126 6.27 -8.69 -12.69
C GLY A 126 6.12 -7.56 -13.71
N PHE A 127 7.21 -7.10 -14.36
CA PHE A 127 7.14 -6.11 -15.44
C PHE A 127 7.36 -6.77 -16.80
N SER A 128 6.85 -6.12 -17.85
CA SER A 128 6.82 -6.67 -19.23
C SER A 128 7.86 -6.06 -20.17
N GLY A 129 8.44 -4.92 -19.85
CA GLY A 129 9.47 -4.28 -20.66
C GLY A 129 10.81 -4.24 -19.94
N ILE A 130 11.85 -4.79 -20.55
CA ILE A 130 13.21 -4.83 -19.99
C ILE A 130 14.14 -4.11 -20.96
N PRO A 131 14.80 -3.00 -20.54
CA PRO A 131 15.81 -2.33 -21.36
C PRO A 131 17.03 -3.21 -21.57
N ILE A 132 17.59 -3.15 -22.78
CA ILE A 132 18.85 -3.78 -23.15
C ILE A 132 19.89 -2.68 -23.34
N THR A 133 20.98 -2.75 -22.58
CA THR A 133 22.10 -1.82 -22.66
C THR A 133 23.35 -2.53 -23.15
N GLU A 134 24.35 -1.78 -23.63
CA GLU A 134 25.57 -2.36 -24.22
C GLU A 134 26.28 -3.35 -23.29
N ASP A 135 26.33 -3.06 -21.98
CA ASP A 135 27.06 -3.85 -20.99
C ASP A 135 26.17 -4.40 -19.85
N GLY A 136 24.84 -4.25 -19.93
CA GLY A 136 23.91 -4.69 -18.89
C GLY A 136 23.88 -3.80 -17.65
N THR A 137 24.43 -2.59 -17.68
CA THR A 137 24.40 -1.64 -16.58
C THR A 137 23.45 -0.46 -16.85
N LEU A 138 22.92 0.17 -15.78
CA LEU A 138 22.02 1.32 -15.86
C LEU A 138 22.63 2.56 -16.51
N ASN A 139 23.94 2.71 -16.42
CA ASN A 139 24.67 3.88 -16.93
C ASN A 139 25.19 3.68 -18.35
N SER A 140 24.92 2.56 -18.96
CA SER A 140 25.37 2.21 -20.30
C SER A 140 24.35 2.65 -21.37
N LYS A 141 24.79 2.70 -22.60
CA LYS A 141 23.93 3.11 -23.73
C LYS A 141 22.80 2.11 -23.96
N LEU A 142 21.57 2.63 -24.05
CA LEU A 142 20.40 1.85 -24.39
C LEU A 142 20.49 1.40 -25.85
N ILE A 143 20.35 0.09 -26.10
CA ILE A 143 20.36 -0.52 -27.43
C ILE A 143 18.93 -0.86 -27.87
N GLY A 144 18.08 -1.32 -26.95
CA GLY A 144 16.72 -1.75 -27.24
C GLY A 144 15.90 -2.07 -25.98
N ILE A 145 14.70 -2.60 -26.22
CA ILE A 145 13.78 -3.08 -25.18
C ILE A 145 13.21 -4.41 -25.64
N VAL A 146 13.07 -5.35 -24.72
CA VAL A 146 12.45 -6.66 -24.93
C VAL A 146 11.23 -6.83 -24.03
#